data_7dc08a89941b1d9df2b9751004f4fdeb
#
_entry.id   7dc08a89941b1d9df2b9751004f4fdeb
#
_cell.length_a   1.000
_cell.length_b   1.000
_cell.length_c   1.000
_cell.angle_alpha   90.00
_cell.angle_beta   90.00
_cell.angle_gamma   90.00
#
_symmetry.space_group_name_H-M   'P 1'
#
loop_
_entity.id
_entity.type
_entity.pdbx_description
1 polymer ?
#
loop_
_entity_poly.entity_id
_entity_poly.type
_entity_poly.pdbx_seq_one_letter_code
_entity_poly.pdbx_strand_id
1 'polypeptide(L)'
;MGKKYCGLILKTSYPSLGETSSVAVLGKSMLDWVKLALGGAETDVADNDPAADILSLVRPHFKPDCDYAVVLYSDTPLITRKTVEAAVEEAIASGREVIRMTRGYVISAAHALRADKIYTEDTCYFDEEDFITAFSQKQIGLISDIMKNRILDYHMSHGVRFEDMAGTVIGCDVTIEEGAVIGYNNIVLGGTCIRKGARLKANNYIEDCIIDEDAVMDSSHAVSSYVGKRASVGPYANLRAGNVIGDDCHIGDFVELKACNIGKGCKMGHLTYAGNVNMGEECNVGAGVVFANYDGKDKHTTVVGKRAFIGSSSTIVAPVVIEDGAFIAAGSVITSDVPSGALAIGRARQVVKPEWAGNKYIKKFSDPDDNKR
;
A
#
# COMPACT_ATOMS: atom_id res chain seq x y z
N MET A 1 -23.07 -32.72 -9.45
CA MET A 1 -22.67 -31.79 -8.39
C MET A 1 -21.26 -32.17 -8.00
N GLY A 2 -20.30 -31.24 -8.03
CA GLY A 2 -18.94 -31.52 -7.60
C GLY A 2 -18.91 -31.84 -6.10
N LYS A 3 -18.04 -32.74 -5.69
CA LYS A 3 -17.87 -33.05 -4.26
C LYS A 3 -17.37 -31.83 -3.51
N LYS A 4 -17.93 -31.62 -2.30
CA LYS A 4 -17.60 -30.46 -1.45
C LYS A 4 -16.56 -30.83 -0.41
N TYR A 5 -15.70 -29.88 -0.08
CA TYR A 5 -14.75 -30.02 1.04
C TYR A 5 -14.86 -28.85 2.02
N CYS A 6 -14.55 -29.11 3.27
CA CYS A 6 -14.30 -28.11 4.31
C CYS A 6 -12.81 -28.04 4.64
N GLY A 7 -12.37 -26.92 5.19
CA GLY A 7 -10.99 -26.70 5.63
C GLY A 7 -10.85 -26.83 7.14
N LEU A 8 -9.71 -27.37 7.57
CA LEU A 8 -9.22 -27.27 8.95
C LEU A 8 -7.77 -26.82 8.91
N ILE A 9 -7.46 -25.70 9.58
CA ILE A 9 -6.07 -25.25 9.74
C ILE A 9 -5.64 -25.49 11.17
N LEU A 10 -4.59 -26.29 11.32
CA LEU A 10 -3.96 -26.57 12.61
C LEU A 10 -2.86 -25.55 12.88
N LYS A 11 -2.96 -24.84 13.99
CA LYS A 11 -1.95 -23.87 14.41
C LYS A 11 -0.69 -24.60 14.86
N THR A 12 0.44 -24.07 14.46
CA THR A 12 1.76 -24.59 14.86
C THR A 12 2.54 -23.56 15.65
N SER A 13 3.45 -24.02 16.49
CA SER A 13 4.30 -23.17 17.30
C SER A 13 5.71 -23.74 17.34
N TYR A 14 6.71 -22.85 17.29
CA TYR A 14 8.12 -23.20 17.35
C TYR A 14 8.86 -22.36 18.40
N PRO A 15 9.87 -22.90 19.09
CA PRO A 15 10.61 -22.16 20.11
C PRO A 15 11.20 -20.83 19.61
N SER A 16 11.57 -20.76 18.33
CA SER A 16 12.20 -19.59 17.70
C SER A 16 11.22 -18.54 17.19
N LEU A 17 9.93 -18.88 17.03
CA LEU A 17 8.93 -18.03 16.40
C LEU A 17 7.68 -17.79 17.26
N GLY A 18 7.45 -18.66 18.26
CA GLY A 18 6.16 -18.75 18.92
C GLY A 18 5.10 -19.35 17.99
N GLU A 19 3.85 -18.93 18.13
CA GLU A 19 2.73 -19.35 17.28
C GLU A 19 2.86 -18.75 15.88
N THR A 20 2.90 -19.60 14.85
CA THR A 20 3.14 -19.19 13.47
C THR A 20 1.95 -18.50 12.82
N SER A 21 0.74 -18.74 13.31
CA SER A 21 -0.50 -18.20 12.73
C SER A 21 -0.53 -16.67 12.66
N SER A 22 0.12 -15.98 13.61
CA SER A 22 0.18 -14.52 13.69
C SER A 22 1.40 -13.88 13.00
N VAL A 23 2.37 -14.70 12.56
CA VAL A 23 3.56 -14.19 11.89
C VAL A 23 3.20 -13.62 10.53
N ALA A 24 3.58 -12.36 10.28
CA ALA A 24 3.28 -11.68 9.02
C ALA A 24 4.34 -11.97 7.95
N VAL A 25 3.87 -12.21 6.73
CA VAL A 25 4.68 -12.33 5.51
C VAL A 25 4.02 -11.46 4.43
N LEU A 26 4.73 -10.50 3.88
CA LEU A 26 4.25 -9.57 2.85
C LEU A 26 2.89 -8.91 3.21
N GLY A 27 2.77 -8.46 4.46
CA GLY A 27 1.59 -7.73 4.93
C GLY A 27 0.40 -8.58 5.37
N LYS A 28 0.46 -9.91 5.25
CA LYS A 28 -0.62 -10.83 5.63
C LYS A 28 -0.10 -11.90 6.60
N SER A 29 -0.93 -12.35 7.56
CA SER A 29 -0.53 -13.42 8.47
C SER A 29 -0.34 -14.75 7.73
N MET A 30 0.53 -15.63 8.24
CA MET A 30 0.69 -16.97 7.65
C MET A 30 -0.63 -17.74 7.66
N LEU A 31 -1.44 -17.60 8.69
CA LEU A 31 -2.77 -18.20 8.74
C LEU A 31 -3.66 -17.75 7.58
N ASP A 32 -3.64 -16.44 7.28
CA ASP A 32 -4.47 -15.90 6.20
C ASP A 32 -3.96 -16.35 4.82
N TRP A 33 -2.64 -16.50 4.65
CA TRP A 33 -2.09 -17.11 3.44
C TRP A 33 -2.58 -18.54 3.23
N VAL A 34 -2.55 -19.37 4.28
CA VAL A 34 -3.06 -20.76 4.21
C VAL A 34 -4.58 -20.79 3.96
N LYS A 35 -5.35 -19.86 4.54
CA LYS A 35 -6.80 -19.74 4.24
C LYS A 35 -7.08 -19.45 2.79
N LEU A 36 -6.26 -18.62 2.11
CA LEU A 36 -6.42 -18.33 0.68
C LEU A 36 -6.34 -19.59 -0.18
N ALA A 37 -5.50 -20.56 0.19
CA ALA A 37 -5.40 -21.83 -0.51
C ALA A 37 -6.68 -22.67 -0.46
N LEU A 38 -7.52 -22.49 0.55
CA LEU A 38 -8.79 -23.21 0.70
C LEU A 38 -9.93 -22.62 -0.14
N GLY A 39 -9.69 -21.51 -0.87
CA GLY A 39 -10.57 -21.01 -1.92
C GLY A 39 -11.99 -20.62 -1.49
N GLY A 40 -12.16 -20.23 -0.23
CA GLY A 40 -13.49 -19.87 0.32
C GLY A 40 -14.30 -21.06 0.86
N ALA A 41 -13.72 -22.26 0.95
CA ALA A 41 -14.32 -23.37 1.68
C ALA A 41 -14.57 -22.99 3.15
N GLU A 42 -15.64 -23.46 3.74
CA GLU A 42 -15.90 -23.27 5.16
C GLU A 42 -14.74 -23.84 5.98
N THR A 43 -14.04 -22.99 6.72
CA THR A 43 -12.76 -23.32 7.33
C THR A 43 -12.74 -23.01 8.81
N ASP A 44 -12.44 -24.01 9.61
CA ASP A 44 -12.16 -23.89 11.03
C ASP A 44 -10.65 -23.78 11.28
N VAL A 45 -10.29 -23.19 12.42
CA VAL A 45 -8.91 -23.10 12.90
C VAL A 45 -8.86 -23.71 14.30
N ALA A 46 -7.94 -24.64 14.51
CA ALA A 46 -7.79 -25.32 15.80
C ALA A 46 -6.32 -25.36 16.23
N ASP A 47 -6.10 -25.56 17.52
CA ASP A 47 -4.76 -25.80 18.05
C ASP A 47 -4.27 -27.19 17.61
N ASN A 48 -3.01 -27.27 17.24
CA ASN A 48 -2.37 -28.53 16.94
C ASN A 48 -1.82 -29.16 18.21
N ASP A 49 -2.37 -30.29 18.61
CA ASP A 49 -1.77 -31.16 19.64
C ASP A 49 -0.93 -32.23 18.97
N PRO A 50 0.42 -32.17 19.01
CA PRO A 50 1.29 -33.16 18.38
C PRO A 50 1.15 -34.56 18.98
N ALA A 51 0.57 -34.69 20.18
CA ALA A 51 0.33 -35.97 20.82
C ALA A 51 -1.03 -36.61 20.45
N ALA A 52 -1.92 -35.81 19.90
CA ALA A 52 -3.25 -36.25 19.50
C ALA A 52 -3.22 -36.98 18.14
N ASP A 53 -4.10 -37.96 17.96
CA ASP A 53 -4.36 -38.50 16.64
C ASP A 53 -5.07 -37.45 15.77
N ILE A 54 -4.61 -37.34 14.51
CA ILE A 54 -5.13 -36.30 13.58
C ILE A 54 -6.65 -36.40 13.39
N LEU A 55 -7.23 -37.60 13.40
CA LEU A 55 -8.68 -37.79 13.30
C LEU A 55 -9.43 -37.20 14.49
N SER A 56 -8.84 -37.25 15.68
CA SER A 56 -9.43 -36.63 16.87
C SER A 56 -9.51 -35.11 16.77
N LEU A 57 -8.56 -34.50 16.05
CA LEU A 57 -8.57 -33.06 15.76
C LEU A 57 -9.54 -32.71 14.63
N VAL A 58 -9.74 -33.59 13.66
CA VAL A 58 -10.59 -33.35 12.48
C VAL A 58 -12.07 -33.51 12.77
N ARG A 59 -12.45 -34.56 13.51
CA ARG A 59 -13.86 -34.93 13.75
C ARG A 59 -14.74 -33.80 14.28
N PRO A 60 -14.33 -33.00 15.27
CA PRO A 60 -15.14 -31.90 15.78
C PRO A 60 -15.42 -30.79 14.76
N HIS A 61 -14.56 -30.70 13.73
CA HIS A 61 -14.57 -29.65 12.70
C HIS A 61 -15.11 -30.11 11.35
N PHE A 62 -15.49 -31.40 11.25
CA PHE A 62 -16.03 -31.94 10.00
C PHE A 62 -17.45 -31.42 9.76
N LYS A 63 -17.70 -30.81 8.61
CA LYS A 63 -19.01 -30.25 8.28
C LYS A 63 -19.92 -31.30 7.66
N PRO A 64 -21.21 -31.37 8.07
CA PRO A 64 -22.13 -32.45 7.67
C PRO A 64 -22.39 -32.53 6.15
N ASP A 65 -22.26 -31.43 5.44
CA ASP A 65 -22.52 -31.33 4.00
C ASP A 65 -21.24 -31.41 3.12
N CYS A 66 -20.12 -31.73 3.74
CA CYS A 66 -18.84 -31.93 3.05
C CYS A 66 -18.52 -33.41 2.86
N ASP A 67 -18.00 -33.76 1.68
CA ASP A 67 -17.54 -35.11 1.36
C ASP A 67 -16.12 -35.36 1.89
N TYR A 68 -15.28 -34.27 2.00
CA TYR A 68 -13.91 -34.32 2.43
C TYR A 68 -13.57 -33.20 3.41
N ALA A 69 -12.60 -33.42 4.28
CA ALA A 69 -11.89 -32.39 5.03
C ALA A 69 -10.48 -32.23 4.46
N VAL A 70 -10.07 -30.99 4.20
CA VAL A 70 -8.69 -30.63 3.86
C VAL A 70 -8.02 -30.08 5.11
N VAL A 71 -7.00 -30.76 5.59
CA VAL A 71 -6.25 -30.41 6.81
C VAL A 71 -4.91 -29.80 6.42
N LEU A 72 -4.70 -28.53 6.77
CA LEU A 72 -3.48 -27.80 6.53
C LEU A 72 -2.86 -27.33 7.86
N TYR A 73 -1.63 -26.82 7.79
CA TYR A 73 -0.92 -26.30 8.95
C TYR A 73 -0.59 -24.82 8.73
N SER A 74 -0.67 -24.00 9.76
CA SER A 74 -0.44 -22.56 9.69
C SER A 74 1.01 -22.16 9.31
N ASP A 75 1.94 -23.11 9.31
CA ASP A 75 3.36 -22.91 8.99
C ASP A 75 3.75 -23.20 7.54
N THR A 76 2.79 -23.46 6.66
CA THR A 76 3.01 -23.68 5.22
C THR A 76 2.31 -22.62 4.36
N PRO A 77 2.69 -21.33 4.48
CA PRO A 77 1.97 -20.23 3.82
C PRO A 77 2.14 -20.19 2.29
N LEU A 78 3.06 -20.99 1.73
CA LEU A 78 3.27 -21.09 0.28
C LEU A 78 2.29 -22.03 -0.41
N ILE A 79 1.49 -22.83 0.35
CA ILE A 79 0.53 -23.74 -0.27
C ILE A 79 -0.45 -22.98 -1.14
N THR A 80 -0.72 -23.53 -2.32
CA THR A 80 -1.59 -22.87 -3.31
C THR A 80 -2.97 -23.51 -3.37
N ARG A 81 -3.94 -22.76 -3.85
CA ARG A 81 -5.28 -23.28 -4.15
C ARG A 81 -5.21 -24.42 -5.16
N LYS A 82 -4.33 -24.31 -6.17
CA LYS A 82 -4.10 -25.34 -7.19
C LYS A 82 -3.66 -26.66 -6.56
N THR A 83 -2.77 -26.62 -5.59
CA THR A 83 -2.29 -27.81 -4.87
C THR A 83 -3.39 -28.45 -4.03
N VAL A 84 -4.21 -27.64 -3.34
CA VAL A 84 -5.36 -28.14 -2.57
C VAL A 84 -6.39 -28.78 -3.51
N GLU A 85 -6.76 -28.13 -4.59
CA GLU A 85 -7.72 -28.66 -5.56
C GLU A 85 -7.20 -29.96 -6.19
N ALA A 86 -5.92 -30.02 -6.58
CA ALA A 86 -5.30 -31.24 -7.11
C ALA A 86 -5.32 -32.41 -6.10
N ALA A 87 -5.09 -32.13 -4.81
CA ALA A 87 -5.16 -33.15 -3.77
C ALA A 87 -6.60 -33.69 -3.57
N VAL A 88 -7.59 -32.82 -3.64
CA VAL A 88 -8.99 -33.21 -3.57
C VAL A 88 -9.41 -34.00 -4.82
N GLU A 89 -8.99 -33.57 -6.01
CA GLU A 89 -9.25 -34.27 -7.28
C GLU A 89 -8.63 -35.65 -7.28
N GLU A 90 -7.40 -35.81 -6.77
CA GLU A 90 -6.74 -37.11 -6.62
C GLU A 90 -7.51 -38.04 -5.69
N ALA A 91 -8.01 -37.53 -4.56
CA ALA A 91 -8.85 -38.31 -3.64
C ALA A 91 -10.13 -38.83 -4.34
N ILE A 92 -10.75 -37.96 -5.15
CA ILE A 92 -11.97 -38.31 -5.90
C ILE A 92 -11.67 -39.33 -6.99
N ALA A 93 -10.62 -39.10 -7.79
CA ALA A 93 -10.30 -39.92 -8.95
C ALA A 93 -9.80 -41.34 -8.56
N SER A 94 -8.98 -41.41 -7.50
CA SER A 94 -8.43 -42.68 -7.01
C SER A 94 -9.43 -43.47 -6.11
N GLY A 95 -10.47 -42.81 -5.60
CA GLY A 95 -11.36 -43.35 -4.60
C GLY A 95 -10.72 -43.59 -3.23
N ARG A 96 -9.55 -43.00 -2.99
CA ARG A 96 -8.84 -43.09 -1.71
C ARG A 96 -9.58 -42.31 -0.63
N GLU A 97 -9.71 -42.91 0.53
CA GLU A 97 -10.35 -42.27 1.68
C GLU A 97 -9.40 -41.22 2.35
N VAL A 98 -8.11 -41.37 2.18
CA VAL A 98 -7.09 -40.47 2.71
C VAL A 98 -6.01 -40.19 1.64
N ILE A 99 -5.73 -38.94 1.38
CA ILE A 99 -4.54 -38.48 0.65
C ILE A 99 -3.64 -37.78 1.67
N ARG A 100 -2.40 -38.24 1.78
CA ARG A 100 -1.36 -37.56 2.54
C ARG A 100 -0.56 -36.68 1.60
N MET A 101 -0.52 -35.39 1.89
CA MET A 101 0.42 -34.44 1.27
C MET A 101 1.72 -34.40 2.06
N THR A 102 2.76 -33.76 1.56
CA THR A 102 4.02 -33.58 2.30
C THR A 102 3.77 -32.99 3.70
N ARG A 103 2.79 -32.07 3.80
CA ARG A 103 2.33 -31.53 5.09
C ARG A 103 0.84 -31.18 4.99
N GLY A 104 0.02 -32.11 5.42
CA GLY A 104 -1.44 -31.99 5.38
C GLY A 104 -2.11 -33.24 4.87
N TYR A 105 -3.43 -33.22 4.84
CA TYR A 105 -4.26 -34.36 4.47
C TYR A 105 -5.53 -33.92 3.75
N VAL A 106 -6.02 -34.78 2.86
CA VAL A 106 -7.40 -34.79 2.41
C VAL A 106 -8.04 -36.06 2.94
N ILE A 107 -9.11 -35.96 3.73
CA ILE A 107 -9.74 -37.08 4.45
C ILE A 107 -11.22 -37.14 4.09
N SER A 108 -11.69 -38.30 3.62
CA SER A 108 -13.12 -38.50 3.34
C SER A 108 -13.98 -38.51 4.62
N ALA A 109 -15.23 -38.06 4.51
CA ALA A 109 -16.21 -38.13 5.60
C ALA A 109 -16.34 -39.55 6.13
N ALA A 110 -16.35 -40.53 5.23
CA ALA A 110 -16.49 -41.94 5.59
C ALA A 110 -15.33 -42.41 6.48
N HIS A 111 -14.08 -42.01 6.15
CA HIS A 111 -12.90 -42.37 6.94
C HIS A 111 -12.87 -41.61 8.27
N ALA A 112 -13.13 -40.30 8.26
CA ALA A 112 -13.12 -39.48 9.47
C ALA A 112 -14.11 -39.98 10.55
N LEU A 113 -15.25 -40.54 10.15
CA LEU A 113 -16.29 -41.01 11.08
C LEU A 113 -16.08 -42.44 11.57
N ARG A 114 -15.39 -43.30 10.79
CA ARG A 114 -15.30 -44.74 11.08
C ARG A 114 -13.93 -45.23 11.58
N ALA A 115 -12.86 -44.57 11.12
CA ALA A 115 -11.52 -45.06 11.36
C ALA A 115 -11.00 -44.61 12.74
N ASP A 116 -10.24 -45.47 13.41
CA ASP A 116 -9.57 -45.14 14.67
C ASP A 116 -8.25 -44.39 14.45
N LYS A 117 -7.60 -44.58 13.30
CA LYS A 117 -6.32 -43.99 12.94
C LYS A 117 -6.26 -43.68 11.45
N ILE A 118 -5.44 -42.66 11.07
CA ILE A 118 -5.05 -42.49 9.70
C ILE A 118 -4.05 -43.58 9.31
N TYR A 119 -4.48 -44.44 8.38
CA TYR A 119 -3.57 -45.32 7.66
C TYR A 119 -3.50 -44.88 6.19
N THR A 120 -2.32 -44.50 5.73
CA THR A 120 -2.06 -44.36 4.30
C THR A 120 -0.60 -44.74 4.05
N GLU A 121 -0.41 -45.68 3.16
CA GLU A 121 0.91 -46.16 2.73
C GLU A 121 1.50 -45.24 1.65
N ASP A 122 0.63 -44.49 0.97
CA ASP A 122 1.00 -43.64 -0.14
C ASP A 122 0.95 -42.14 0.21
N THR A 123 2.06 -41.46 0.01
CA THR A 123 2.12 -40.00 -0.02
C THR A 123 1.98 -39.53 -1.46
N CYS A 124 1.04 -38.63 -1.75
CA CYS A 124 0.98 -37.96 -3.04
C CYS A 124 1.96 -36.80 -3.02
N TYR A 125 2.81 -36.74 -4.03
CA TYR A 125 3.80 -35.69 -4.17
C TYR A 125 3.23 -34.58 -5.04
N PHE A 126 3.30 -33.37 -4.52
CA PHE A 126 2.97 -32.13 -5.18
C PHE A 126 4.23 -31.26 -5.26
N ASP A 127 4.10 -30.02 -5.69
CA ASP A 127 5.24 -29.10 -5.72
C ASP A 127 5.83 -28.94 -4.31
N GLU A 128 7.11 -29.31 -4.15
CA GLU A 128 7.79 -29.28 -2.86
C GLU A 128 7.88 -27.87 -2.27
N GLU A 129 7.95 -26.86 -3.14
CA GLU A 129 8.01 -25.46 -2.73
C GLU A 129 6.75 -25.03 -1.94
N ASP A 130 5.58 -25.55 -2.31
CA ASP A 130 4.32 -25.27 -1.62
C ASP A 130 4.32 -25.72 -0.14
N PHE A 131 5.20 -26.65 0.22
CA PHE A 131 5.26 -27.23 1.57
C PHE A 131 6.48 -26.78 2.38
N ILE A 132 7.20 -25.75 1.93
CA ILE A 132 8.28 -25.16 2.74
C ILE A 132 7.69 -24.64 4.05
N THR A 133 8.22 -25.16 5.14
CA THR A 133 7.70 -24.93 6.48
C THR A 133 8.42 -23.77 7.17
N ALA A 134 7.65 -22.85 7.74
CA ALA A 134 8.16 -21.71 8.49
C ALA A 134 8.47 -22.09 9.95
N PHE A 135 9.64 -22.61 10.24
CA PHE A 135 10.06 -22.98 11.60
C PHE A 135 11.19 -22.09 12.17
N SER A 136 11.70 -21.13 11.40
CA SER A 136 12.74 -20.20 11.81
C SER A 136 12.68 -18.88 11.04
N GLN A 137 13.32 -17.82 11.54
CA GLN A 137 13.41 -16.53 10.84
C GLN A 137 14.06 -16.65 9.45
N LYS A 138 15.02 -17.58 9.30
CA LYS A 138 15.65 -17.85 8.00
C LYS A 138 14.63 -18.39 7.01
N GLN A 139 13.76 -19.31 7.44
CA GLN A 139 12.70 -19.85 6.57
C GLN A 139 11.67 -18.79 6.22
N ILE A 140 11.31 -17.90 7.15
CA ILE A 140 10.40 -16.78 6.85
C ILE A 140 11.00 -15.90 5.75
N GLY A 141 12.30 -15.58 5.80
CA GLY A 141 12.97 -14.84 4.74
C GLY A 141 12.88 -15.54 3.38
N LEU A 142 13.18 -16.84 3.32
CA LEU A 142 13.04 -17.63 2.10
C LEU A 142 11.60 -17.65 1.57
N ILE A 143 10.62 -17.88 2.44
CA ILE A 143 9.21 -17.89 2.10
C ILE A 143 8.77 -16.51 1.57
N SER A 144 9.24 -15.43 2.17
CA SER A 144 8.95 -14.06 1.71
C SER A 144 9.49 -13.81 0.31
N ASP A 145 10.71 -14.27 0.00
CA ASP A 145 11.31 -14.12 -1.32
C ASP A 145 10.57 -14.92 -2.40
N ILE A 146 10.20 -16.16 -2.09
CA ILE A 146 9.41 -17.01 -3.00
C ILE A 146 8.05 -16.34 -3.27
N MET A 147 7.35 -15.95 -2.22
CA MET A 147 6.03 -15.36 -2.32
C MET A 147 6.06 -14.04 -3.09
N LYS A 148 7.06 -13.19 -2.84
CA LYS A 148 7.30 -11.97 -3.60
C LYS A 148 7.45 -12.28 -5.10
N ASN A 149 8.28 -13.24 -5.45
CA ASN A 149 8.49 -13.61 -6.86
C ASN A 149 7.20 -14.14 -7.50
N ARG A 150 6.43 -14.98 -6.82
CA ARG A 150 5.13 -15.47 -7.32
C ARG A 150 4.13 -14.31 -7.60
N ILE A 151 4.08 -13.30 -6.74
CA ILE A 151 3.23 -12.11 -6.95
C ILE A 151 3.72 -11.31 -8.16
N LEU A 152 5.02 -11.08 -8.30
CA LEU A 152 5.59 -10.34 -9.44
C LEU A 152 5.34 -11.10 -10.75
N ASP A 153 5.58 -12.42 -10.77
CA ASP A 153 5.34 -13.28 -11.93
C ASP A 153 3.87 -13.28 -12.36
N TYR A 154 2.95 -13.28 -11.39
CA TYR A 154 1.52 -13.15 -11.65
C TYR A 154 1.23 -11.85 -12.42
N HIS A 155 1.69 -10.71 -11.92
CA HIS A 155 1.45 -9.42 -12.58
C HIS A 155 2.14 -9.32 -13.94
N MET A 156 3.37 -9.83 -14.09
CA MET A 156 4.07 -9.87 -15.38
C MET A 156 3.31 -10.69 -16.42
N SER A 157 2.77 -11.85 -16.02
CA SER A 157 1.95 -12.69 -16.90
C SER A 157 0.64 -12.02 -17.34
N HIS A 158 0.21 -10.96 -16.60
CA HIS A 158 -0.96 -10.12 -16.90
C HIS A 158 -0.60 -8.77 -17.54
N GLY A 159 0.60 -8.66 -18.14
CA GLY A 159 0.97 -7.50 -18.97
C GLY A 159 1.53 -6.31 -18.21
N VAL A 160 1.92 -6.47 -16.94
CA VAL A 160 2.62 -5.45 -16.15
C VAL A 160 4.13 -5.54 -16.41
N ARG A 161 4.77 -4.40 -16.60
CA ARG A 161 6.23 -4.32 -16.77
C ARG A 161 6.90 -3.92 -15.45
N PHE A 162 7.85 -4.74 -14.99
CA PHE A 162 8.76 -4.41 -13.89
C PHE A 162 10.15 -4.10 -14.44
N GLU A 163 10.77 -3.00 -14.00
CA GLU A 163 12.15 -2.63 -14.34
C GLU A 163 13.16 -3.18 -13.32
N ASP A 164 12.71 -3.46 -12.11
CA ASP A 164 13.49 -4.12 -11.06
C ASP A 164 12.60 -5.05 -10.22
N MET A 165 12.94 -6.31 -10.17
CA MET A 165 12.24 -7.29 -9.33
C MET A 165 12.85 -7.40 -7.93
N ALA A 166 14.17 -7.17 -7.79
CA ALA A 166 14.88 -7.41 -6.54
C ALA A 166 14.46 -6.43 -5.43
N GLY A 167 14.39 -5.14 -5.74
CA GLY A 167 14.03 -4.09 -4.79
C GLY A 167 12.54 -3.82 -4.67
N THR A 168 11.72 -4.37 -5.56
CA THR A 168 10.28 -4.10 -5.59
C THR A 168 9.48 -5.08 -4.73
N VAL A 169 8.56 -4.56 -3.94
CA VAL A 169 7.63 -5.34 -3.10
C VAL A 169 6.19 -4.97 -3.46
N ILE A 170 5.42 -5.98 -3.87
CA ILE A 170 3.98 -5.83 -4.17
C ILE A 170 3.20 -6.71 -3.18
N GLY A 171 2.24 -6.09 -2.48
CA GLY A 171 1.34 -6.80 -1.58
C GLY A 171 0.34 -7.68 -2.32
N CYS A 172 -0.16 -8.71 -1.67
CA CYS A 172 -1.06 -9.70 -2.28
C CYS A 172 -2.45 -9.15 -2.64
N ASP A 173 -2.87 -8.05 -2.02
CA ASP A 173 -4.17 -7.42 -2.26
C ASP A 173 -4.07 -6.26 -3.27
N VAL A 174 -2.86 -6.01 -3.79
CA VAL A 174 -2.60 -5.00 -4.83
C VAL A 174 -3.11 -5.50 -6.18
N THR A 175 -3.77 -4.62 -6.90
CA THR A 175 -4.18 -4.86 -8.28
C THR A 175 -3.42 -3.93 -9.23
N ILE A 176 -2.86 -4.49 -10.31
CA ILE A 176 -2.13 -3.71 -11.32
C ILE A 176 -2.68 -4.09 -12.68
N GLU A 177 -3.15 -3.10 -13.43
CA GLU A 177 -3.70 -3.32 -14.76
C GLU A 177 -2.59 -3.43 -15.82
N GLU A 178 -2.91 -4.10 -16.92
CA GLU A 178 -2.00 -4.28 -18.07
C GLU A 178 -1.43 -2.95 -18.59
N GLY A 179 -0.19 -2.94 -19.01
CA GLY A 179 0.50 -1.75 -19.53
C GLY A 179 1.02 -0.78 -18.46
N ALA A 180 0.74 -1.02 -17.18
CA ALA A 180 1.41 -0.28 -16.11
C ALA A 180 2.92 -0.63 -16.05
N VAL A 181 3.73 0.34 -15.64
CA VAL A 181 5.19 0.21 -15.52
C VAL A 181 5.62 0.49 -14.10
N ILE A 182 6.26 -0.48 -13.47
CA ILE A 182 6.79 -0.40 -12.10
C ILE A 182 8.32 -0.34 -12.17
N GLY A 183 8.87 0.80 -11.80
CA GLY A 183 10.31 1.05 -11.76
C GLY A 183 10.99 0.47 -10.52
N TYR A 184 12.11 1.06 -10.13
CA TYR A 184 13.02 0.52 -9.11
C TYR A 184 12.54 0.75 -7.68
N ASN A 185 12.78 -0.22 -6.79
CA ASN A 185 12.60 -0.07 -5.33
C ASN A 185 11.21 0.45 -4.92
N ASN A 186 10.16 0.01 -5.56
CA ASN A 186 8.80 0.38 -5.18
C ASN A 186 8.24 -0.57 -4.12
N ILE A 187 7.57 -0.01 -3.11
CA ILE A 187 6.82 -0.75 -2.11
C ILE A 187 5.36 -0.38 -2.28
N VAL A 188 4.53 -1.33 -2.71
CA VAL A 188 3.10 -1.13 -2.99
C VAL A 188 2.30 -2.12 -2.18
N LEU A 189 1.46 -1.63 -1.28
CA LEU A 189 0.78 -2.43 -0.26
C LEU A 189 -0.73 -2.13 -0.17
N GLY A 190 -1.39 -2.89 0.70
CA GLY A 190 -2.81 -2.74 0.98
C GLY A 190 -3.69 -3.01 -0.22
N GLY A 191 -4.88 -2.41 -0.23
CA GLY A 191 -5.82 -2.48 -1.36
C GLY A 191 -5.48 -1.54 -2.52
N THR A 192 -4.20 -1.26 -2.77
CA THR A 192 -3.76 -0.34 -3.82
C THR A 192 -4.14 -0.86 -5.21
N CYS A 193 -4.69 0.04 -6.02
CA CYS A 193 -5.02 -0.22 -7.42
C CYS A 193 -4.18 0.70 -8.33
N ILE A 194 -3.39 0.11 -9.23
CA ILE A 194 -2.61 0.80 -10.25
C ILE A 194 -3.27 0.54 -11.60
N ARG A 195 -3.77 1.61 -12.20
CA ARG A 195 -4.53 1.55 -13.46
C ARG A 195 -3.61 1.49 -14.69
N LYS A 196 -4.24 1.21 -15.81
CA LYS A 196 -3.61 1.08 -17.15
C LYS A 196 -2.71 2.27 -17.46
N GLY A 197 -1.50 2.01 -17.95
CA GLY A 197 -0.54 3.02 -18.39
C GLY A 197 0.13 3.83 -17.26
N ALA A 198 -0.32 3.68 -16.01
CA ALA A 198 0.30 4.36 -14.87
C ALA A 198 1.77 3.95 -14.70
N ARG A 199 2.59 4.88 -14.25
CA ARG A 199 4.03 4.69 -14.08
C ARG A 199 4.46 4.99 -12.65
N LEU A 200 4.96 4.00 -11.97
CA LEU A 200 5.73 4.20 -10.75
C LEU A 200 7.21 4.24 -11.12
N LYS A 201 7.86 5.42 -11.01
CA LYS A 201 9.30 5.53 -11.24
C LYS A 201 10.06 4.82 -10.12
N ALA A 202 10.97 5.44 -9.42
CA ALA A 202 11.73 4.78 -8.37
C ALA A 202 11.28 5.17 -6.96
N ASN A 203 11.55 4.30 -5.97
CA ASN A 203 11.51 4.62 -4.54
C ASN A 203 10.16 5.16 -4.03
N ASN A 204 9.03 4.67 -4.54
CA ASN A 204 7.74 5.02 -3.98
C ASN A 204 7.33 4.06 -2.86
N TYR A 205 6.68 4.60 -1.83
CA TYR A 205 5.87 3.84 -0.88
C TYR A 205 4.40 4.20 -1.08
N ILE A 206 3.58 3.22 -1.43
CA ILE A 206 2.17 3.42 -1.78
C ILE A 206 1.32 2.39 -1.05
N GLU A 207 0.34 2.85 -0.26
CA GLU A 207 -0.53 1.97 0.52
C GLU A 207 -1.98 2.46 0.46
N ASP A 208 -2.91 1.54 0.19
CA ASP A 208 -4.35 1.81 0.09
C ASP A 208 -4.71 2.96 -0.85
N CYS A 209 -4.02 3.06 -1.99
CA CYS A 209 -4.19 4.14 -2.96
C CYS A 209 -4.82 3.67 -4.27
N ILE A 210 -5.41 4.61 -5.00
CA ILE A 210 -5.74 4.43 -6.41
C ILE A 210 -4.84 5.35 -7.22
N ILE A 211 -4.01 4.79 -8.10
CA ILE A 211 -3.19 5.50 -9.07
C ILE A 211 -3.85 5.27 -10.43
N ASP A 212 -4.51 6.31 -10.94
CA ASP A 212 -5.38 6.19 -12.11
C ASP A 212 -4.60 6.18 -13.43
N GLU A 213 -5.29 6.04 -14.55
CA GLU A 213 -4.72 5.86 -15.88
C GLU A 213 -3.68 6.92 -16.23
N ASP A 214 -2.53 6.47 -16.73
CA ASP A 214 -1.40 7.29 -17.16
C ASP A 214 -0.82 8.23 -16.06
N ALA A 215 -1.22 8.07 -14.82
CA ALA A 215 -0.64 8.83 -13.71
C ALA A 215 0.81 8.43 -13.44
N VAL A 216 1.62 9.38 -12.95
CA VAL A 216 3.04 9.17 -12.67
C VAL A 216 3.33 9.44 -11.20
N MET A 217 3.96 8.48 -10.54
CA MET A 217 4.50 8.62 -9.18
C MET A 217 6.03 8.56 -9.24
N ASP A 218 6.71 9.46 -8.53
CA ASP A 218 8.17 9.51 -8.49
C ASP A 218 8.65 9.74 -7.06
N SER A 219 9.44 8.80 -6.53
CA SER A 219 10.15 8.93 -5.24
C SER A 219 9.30 9.52 -4.12
N SER A 220 8.05 9.08 -3.99
CA SER A 220 7.04 9.71 -3.15
C SER A 220 6.37 8.73 -2.21
N HIS A 221 5.79 9.27 -1.13
CA HIS A 221 5.03 8.52 -0.14
C HIS A 221 3.54 8.85 -0.28
N ALA A 222 2.69 7.84 -0.43
CA ALA A 222 1.25 8.00 -0.56
C ALA A 222 0.48 6.95 0.26
N VAL A 223 -0.46 7.41 1.08
CA VAL A 223 -1.33 6.54 1.87
C VAL A 223 -2.77 6.97 1.73
N SER A 224 -3.67 6.01 1.51
CA SER A 224 -5.13 6.19 1.45
C SER A 224 -5.52 7.42 0.61
N SER A 225 -4.99 7.50 -0.62
CA SER A 225 -5.15 8.65 -1.50
C SER A 225 -5.53 8.22 -2.91
N TYR A 226 -6.27 9.09 -3.61
CA TYR A 226 -6.58 8.96 -5.03
C TYR A 226 -5.72 9.93 -5.84
N VAL A 227 -5.05 9.42 -6.86
CA VAL A 227 -4.28 10.19 -7.84
C VAL A 227 -4.94 10.02 -9.20
N GLY A 228 -5.50 11.10 -9.73
CA GLY A 228 -6.30 11.12 -10.95
C GLY A 228 -5.50 10.89 -12.23
N LYS A 229 -6.22 10.75 -13.33
CA LYS A 229 -5.64 10.42 -14.65
C LYS A 229 -4.61 11.45 -15.09
N ARG A 230 -3.47 10.98 -15.59
CA ARG A 230 -2.35 11.81 -16.10
C ARG A 230 -1.79 12.80 -15.07
N ALA A 231 -2.18 12.68 -13.82
CA ALA A 231 -1.58 13.47 -12.76
C ALA A 231 -0.13 13.00 -12.50
N SER A 232 0.72 13.93 -12.10
CA SER A 232 2.09 13.65 -11.71
C SER A 232 2.34 14.02 -10.26
N VAL A 233 2.94 13.11 -9.49
CA VAL A 233 3.26 13.30 -8.08
C VAL A 233 4.74 13.01 -7.86
N GLY A 234 5.42 13.95 -7.25
CA GLY A 234 6.84 13.85 -6.90
C GLY A 234 7.78 14.66 -7.82
N PRO A 235 9.10 14.54 -7.59
CA PRO A 235 9.68 13.66 -6.57
C PRO A 235 9.49 14.16 -5.13
N TYR A 236 9.63 13.27 -4.16
CA TYR A 236 9.61 13.58 -2.73
C TYR A 236 8.33 14.25 -2.21
N ALA A 237 7.19 13.98 -2.82
CA ALA A 237 5.89 14.38 -2.30
C ALA A 237 5.42 13.43 -1.18
N ASN A 238 4.65 13.96 -0.23
CA ASN A 238 4.06 13.21 0.86
C ASN A 238 2.54 13.38 0.86
N LEU A 239 1.84 12.37 0.34
CA LEU A 239 0.39 12.30 0.36
C LEU A 239 -0.08 11.51 1.58
N ARG A 240 -0.39 12.22 2.66
CA ARG A 240 -0.98 11.61 3.87
C ARG A 240 -2.43 11.24 3.58
N ALA A 241 -3.04 10.45 4.44
CA ALA A 241 -4.38 9.93 4.19
C ALA A 241 -5.45 11.00 3.86
N GLY A 242 -6.40 10.60 2.98
CA GLY A 242 -7.60 11.36 2.68
C GLY A 242 -7.45 12.40 1.56
N ASN A 243 -6.50 12.23 0.63
CA ASN A 243 -6.40 13.13 -0.51
C ASN A 243 -7.12 12.57 -1.73
N VAL A 244 -7.76 13.50 -2.45
CA VAL A 244 -8.28 13.28 -3.81
C VAL A 244 -7.60 14.29 -4.71
N ILE A 245 -6.72 13.83 -5.60
CA ILE A 245 -6.01 14.65 -6.57
C ILE A 245 -6.67 14.44 -7.92
N GLY A 246 -7.16 15.52 -8.51
CA GLY A 246 -7.86 15.48 -9.80
C GLY A 246 -6.94 15.17 -10.98
N ASP A 247 -7.56 14.94 -12.13
CA ASP A 247 -6.85 14.66 -13.38
C ASP A 247 -5.91 15.82 -13.77
N ASP A 248 -4.84 15.50 -14.50
CA ASP A 248 -3.89 16.45 -15.06
C ASP A 248 -3.20 17.37 -14.02
N CYS A 249 -3.26 17.02 -12.73
CA CYS A 249 -2.58 17.76 -11.66
C CYS A 249 -1.08 17.53 -11.67
N HIS A 250 -0.34 18.56 -11.23
CA HIS A 250 1.09 18.45 -10.95
C HIS A 250 1.38 18.77 -9.49
N ILE A 251 1.73 17.75 -8.71
CA ILE A 251 2.13 17.82 -7.31
C ILE A 251 3.64 17.53 -7.27
N GLY A 252 4.45 18.56 -7.11
CA GLY A 252 5.90 18.46 -7.27
C GLY A 252 6.66 18.17 -5.97
N ASP A 253 7.93 18.58 -5.97
CA ASP A 253 8.88 18.23 -4.93
C ASP A 253 8.58 18.86 -3.58
N PHE A 254 8.72 18.05 -2.53
CA PHE A 254 8.49 18.44 -1.13
C PHE A 254 7.11 19.04 -0.87
N VAL A 255 6.09 18.61 -1.61
CA VAL A 255 4.69 18.96 -1.35
C VAL A 255 4.10 17.95 -0.39
N GLU A 256 3.54 18.42 0.73
CA GLU A 256 2.80 17.59 1.67
C GLU A 256 1.32 17.93 1.62
N LEU A 257 0.48 16.93 1.37
CA LEU A 257 -0.99 17.04 1.36
C LEU A 257 -1.61 16.15 2.43
N LYS A 258 -2.63 16.64 3.11
CA LYS A 258 -3.42 15.88 4.07
C LYS A 258 -4.89 16.25 4.03
N ALA A 259 -5.76 15.28 3.77
CA ALA A 259 -7.21 15.48 3.70
C ALA A 259 -7.59 16.63 2.76
N CYS A 260 -7.00 16.62 1.55
CA CYS A 260 -7.20 17.63 0.52
C CYS A 260 -8.02 17.07 -0.64
N ASN A 261 -8.89 17.92 -1.19
CA ASN A 261 -9.60 17.67 -2.44
C ASN A 261 -9.10 18.70 -3.46
N ILE A 262 -8.31 18.27 -4.42
CA ILE A 262 -7.64 19.12 -5.41
C ILE A 262 -8.28 18.89 -6.76
N GLY A 263 -8.87 19.94 -7.33
CA GLY A 263 -9.54 19.88 -8.63
C GLY A 263 -8.58 19.65 -9.78
N LYS A 264 -9.15 19.32 -10.93
CA LYS A 264 -8.41 19.02 -12.17
C LYS A 264 -7.45 20.14 -12.56
N GLY A 265 -6.27 19.78 -13.08
CA GLY A 265 -5.31 20.71 -13.69
C GLY A 265 -4.59 21.64 -12.72
N CYS A 266 -4.71 21.41 -11.41
CA CYS A 266 -4.01 22.20 -10.41
C CYS A 266 -2.51 21.92 -10.40
N LYS A 267 -1.73 22.95 -10.03
CA LYS A 267 -0.28 22.88 -9.95
C LYS A 267 0.22 23.35 -8.59
N MET A 268 0.95 22.48 -7.89
CA MET A 268 1.70 22.74 -6.66
C MET A 268 3.11 22.21 -6.86
N GLY A 269 3.98 23.03 -7.45
CA GLY A 269 5.28 22.56 -7.94
C GLY A 269 6.30 22.27 -6.84
N HIS A 270 6.29 23.00 -5.71
CA HIS A 270 7.39 22.96 -4.77
C HIS A 270 7.00 23.35 -3.35
N LEU A 271 7.55 22.64 -2.34
CA LEU A 271 7.67 23.10 -0.95
C LEU A 271 6.34 23.60 -0.33
N THR A 272 5.22 22.98 -0.64
CA THR A 272 3.90 23.40 -0.18
C THR A 272 3.36 22.46 0.90
N TYR A 273 2.82 23.02 1.99
CA TYR A 273 1.98 22.27 2.91
C TYR A 273 0.51 22.63 2.72
N ALA A 274 -0.33 21.62 2.46
CA ALA A 274 -1.78 21.80 2.44
C ALA A 274 -2.47 20.77 3.32
N GLY A 275 -3.22 21.26 4.29
CA GLY A 275 -4.08 20.45 5.17
C GLY A 275 -5.51 20.92 5.13
N ASN A 276 -6.47 20.01 4.94
CA ASN A 276 -7.91 20.32 4.88
C ASN A 276 -8.25 21.41 3.85
N VAL A 277 -7.78 21.23 2.60
CA VAL A 277 -8.01 22.17 1.50
C VAL A 277 -8.98 21.58 0.49
N ASN A 278 -10.02 22.32 0.16
CA ASN A 278 -10.87 22.08 -1.01
C ASN A 278 -10.52 23.09 -2.09
N MET A 279 -9.89 22.65 -3.17
CA MET A 279 -9.41 23.50 -4.24
C MET A 279 -10.13 23.19 -5.55
N GLY A 280 -10.66 24.20 -6.20
CA GLY A 280 -11.24 24.12 -7.54
C GLY A 280 -10.21 23.82 -8.62
N GLU A 281 -10.67 23.76 -9.87
CA GLU A 281 -9.86 23.38 -11.02
C GLU A 281 -8.86 24.49 -11.43
N GLU A 282 -7.76 24.10 -12.10
CA GLU A 282 -6.82 24.99 -12.78
C GLU A 282 -6.14 26.04 -11.86
N CYS A 283 -6.02 25.75 -10.56
CA CYS A 283 -5.32 26.62 -9.64
C CYS A 283 -3.82 26.44 -9.72
N ASN A 284 -3.09 27.51 -9.42
CA ASN A 284 -1.62 27.49 -9.32
C ASN A 284 -1.17 27.94 -7.93
N VAL A 285 -0.43 27.09 -7.25
CA VAL A 285 0.13 27.35 -5.92
C VAL A 285 1.63 27.51 -6.03
N GLY A 286 2.15 28.68 -5.64
CA GLY A 286 3.57 29.01 -5.68
C GLY A 286 4.36 28.26 -4.60
N ALA A 287 5.69 28.21 -4.78
CA ALA A 287 6.60 27.55 -3.85
C ALA A 287 6.51 28.12 -2.43
N GLY A 288 6.59 27.26 -1.42
CA GLY A 288 6.62 27.66 -0.02
C GLY A 288 5.29 28.16 0.54
N VAL A 289 4.18 27.86 -0.12
CA VAL A 289 2.84 28.21 0.39
C VAL A 289 2.46 27.27 1.53
N VAL A 290 1.89 27.83 2.59
CA VAL A 290 1.39 27.09 3.74
C VAL A 290 -0.10 27.37 3.95
N PHE A 291 -0.92 26.32 3.89
CA PHE A 291 -2.31 26.37 4.34
C PHE A 291 -2.36 25.99 5.82
N ALA A 292 -2.32 27.03 6.68
CA ALA A 292 -2.33 26.87 8.13
C ALA A 292 -3.74 26.51 8.62
N ASN A 293 -3.97 25.22 8.84
CA ASN A 293 -5.29 24.66 9.11
C ASN A 293 -5.57 24.38 10.59
N TYR A 294 -4.61 24.60 11.50
CA TYR A 294 -4.73 24.25 12.92
C TYR A 294 -4.58 25.51 13.79
N ASP A 295 -5.54 25.75 14.67
CA ASP A 295 -5.59 26.93 15.57
C ASP A 295 -5.04 26.66 16.98
N GLY A 296 -4.50 25.48 17.22
CA GLY A 296 -4.04 25.01 18.53
C GLY A 296 -5.03 24.06 19.21
N LYS A 297 -6.26 23.96 18.73
CA LYS A 297 -7.30 23.08 19.24
C LYS A 297 -7.99 22.29 18.12
N ASP A 298 -8.50 22.98 17.10
CA ASP A 298 -9.30 22.42 16.03
C ASP A 298 -8.64 22.62 14.65
N LYS A 299 -9.05 21.81 13.68
CA LYS A 299 -8.62 21.95 12.28
C LYS A 299 -9.74 22.59 11.47
N HIS A 300 -9.36 23.57 10.66
CA HIS A 300 -10.25 24.33 9.81
C HIS A 300 -9.95 24.08 8.33
N THR A 301 -10.98 24.30 7.52
CA THR A 301 -10.89 24.09 6.06
C THR A 301 -10.64 25.41 5.35
N THR A 302 -9.73 25.40 4.39
CA THR A 302 -9.60 26.45 3.38
C THR A 302 -10.34 26.03 2.12
N VAL A 303 -11.12 26.92 1.55
CA VAL A 303 -11.78 26.73 0.25
C VAL A 303 -11.11 27.65 -0.77
N VAL A 304 -10.68 27.07 -1.89
CA VAL A 304 -10.08 27.80 -3.01
C VAL A 304 -10.94 27.56 -4.25
N GLY A 305 -11.43 28.61 -4.87
CA GLY A 305 -12.20 28.56 -6.10
C GLY A 305 -11.35 28.13 -7.32
N LYS A 306 -11.95 28.14 -8.49
CA LYS A 306 -11.27 27.77 -9.74
C LYS A 306 -10.31 28.86 -10.22
N ARG A 307 -9.22 28.48 -10.88
CA ARG A 307 -8.23 29.37 -11.51
C ARG A 307 -7.64 30.41 -10.56
N ALA A 308 -7.62 30.15 -9.28
CA ALA A 308 -6.96 31.02 -8.31
C ALA A 308 -5.43 30.88 -8.44
N PHE A 309 -4.72 31.99 -8.25
CA PHE A 309 -3.27 32.04 -8.19
C PHE A 309 -2.80 32.41 -6.78
N ILE A 310 -2.03 31.52 -6.15
CA ILE A 310 -1.49 31.76 -4.81
C ILE A 310 0.00 31.96 -4.93
N GLY A 311 0.46 33.21 -4.68
CA GLY A 311 1.85 33.60 -4.83
C GLY A 311 2.77 32.89 -3.83
N SER A 312 4.01 32.68 -4.22
CA SER A 312 5.04 31.96 -3.42
C SER A 312 5.20 32.54 -2.02
N SER A 313 5.54 31.68 -1.05
CA SER A 313 5.76 32.05 0.36
C SER A 313 4.58 32.73 1.02
N SER A 314 3.35 32.46 0.56
CA SER A 314 2.13 32.96 1.21
C SER A 314 1.65 32.00 2.28
N THR A 315 1.07 32.52 3.35
CA THR A 315 0.40 31.76 4.40
C THR A 315 -1.09 32.04 4.36
N ILE A 316 -1.89 30.98 4.20
CA ILE A 316 -3.35 31.05 4.18
C ILE A 316 -3.84 30.51 5.53
N VAL A 317 -4.40 31.37 6.35
CA VAL A 317 -4.86 31.03 7.72
C VAL A 317 -6.32 30.64 7.68
N ALA A 318 -6.59 29.34 7.81
CA ALA A 318 -7.95 28.82 7.81
C ALA A 318 -8.73 29.20 9.10
N PRO A 319 -10.07 29.35 9.03
CA PRO A 319 -10.91 29.17 7.84
C PRO A 319 -10.90 30.41 6.94
N VAL A 320 -10.79 30.23 5.64
CA VAL A 320 -10.79 31.31 4.64
C VAL A 320 -11.32 30.79 3.30
N VAL A 321 -12.05 31.62 2.57
CA VAL A 321 -12.51 31.37 1.22
C VAL A 321 -11.74 32.26 0.23
N ILE A 322 -11.05 31.65 -0.73
CA ILE A 322 -10.42 32.34 -1.86
C ILE A 322 -11.26 32.01 -3.08
N GLU A 323 -12.00 32.99 -3.59
CA GLU A 323 -12.95 32.76 -4.67
C GLU A 323 -12.28 32.61 -6.06
N ASP A 324 -13.10 32.32 -7.08
CA ASP A 324 -12.65 32.03 -8.45
C ASP A 324 -11.77 33.14 -9.04
N GLY A 325 -10.63 32.78 -9.63
CA GLY A 325 -9.72 33.71 -10.28
C GLY A 325 -9.03 34.71 -9.36
N ALA A 326 -9.17 34.58 -8.06
CA ALA A 326 -8.50 35.44 -7.10
C ALA A 326 -6.97 35.28 -7.18
N PHE A 327 -6.24 36.35 -6.94
CA PHE A 327 -4.78 36.41 -6.99
C PHE A 327 -4.22 36.81 -5.62
N ILE A 328 -3.39 35.96 -5.02
CA ILE A 328 -2.68 36.25 -3.78
C ILE A 328 -1.25 36.68 -4.14
N ALA A 329 -0.85 37.89 -3.73
CA ALA A 329 0.52 38.37 -3.94
C ALA A 329 1.51 37.55 -3.11
N ALA A 330 2.68 37.25 -3.68
CA ALA A 330 3.74 36.50 -3.01
C ALA A 330 4.12 37.10 -1.65
N GLY A 331 4.39 36.24 -0.65
CA GLY A 331 4.76 36.65 0.70
C GLY A 331 3.61 37.25 1.53
N SER A 332 2.36 36.95 1.16
CA SER A 332 1.18 37.44 1.87
C SER A 332 0.73 36.51 2.98
N VAL A 333 0.21 37.08 4.08
CA VAL A 333 -0.55 36.36 5.09
C VAL A 333 -2.03 36.70 4.91
N ILE A 334 -2.85 35.73 4.56
CA ILE A 334 -4.26 35.89 4.26
C ILE A 334 -5.09 35.33 5.42
N THR A 335 -5.88 36.20 6.04
CA THR A 335 -6.70 35.89 7.23
C THR A 335 -8.18 36.23 7.06
N SER A 336 -8.56 36.61 5.85
CA SER A 336 -9.94 36.96 5.49
C SER A 336 -10.24 36.51 4.07
N ASP A 337 -11.51 36.31 3.74
CA ASP A 337 -11.97 35.89 2.43
C ASP A 337 -11.49 36.84 1.32
N VAL A 338 -11.19 36.27 0.14
CA VAL A 338 -10.74 37.01 -1.02
C VAL A 338 -11.76 36.84 -2.14
N PRO A 339 -12.44 37.93 -2.56
CA PRO A 339 -13.48 37.88 -3.58
C PRO A 339 -12.93 37.47 -4.95
N SER A 340 -13.84 36.98 -5.81
CA SER A 340 -13.53 36.56 -7.17
C SER A 340 -12.79 37.65 -7.96
N GLY A 341 -11.70 37.26 -8.63
CA GLY A 341 -10.87 38.12 -9.47
C GLY A 341 -10.10 39.21 -8.70
N ALA A 342 -10.15 39.21 -7.38
CA ALA A 342 -9.46 40.23 -6.57
C ALA A 342 -7.98 39.91 -6.41
N LEU A 343 -7.15 40.96 -6.27
CA LEU A 343 -5.76 40.87 -5.82
C LEU A 343 -5.68 41.13 -4.31
N ALA A 344 -5.28 40.12 -3.53
CA ALA A 344 -5.02 40.29 -2.10
C ALA A 344 -3.52 40.42 -1.82
N ILE A 345 -3.16 41.43 -1.02
CA ILE A 345 -1.78 41.73 -0.61
C ILE A 345 -1.73 41.86 0.91
N GLY A 346 -1.28 40.83 1.59
CA GLY A 346 -1.16 40.76 3.06
C GLY A 346 0.27 40.85 3.57
N ARG A 347 1.06 41.83 3.10
CA ARG A 347 2.45 42.05 3.50
C ARG A 347 2.80 43.52 3.60
N ALA A 348 3.83 43.86 4.38
CA ALA A 348 4.34 45.22 4.50
C ALA A 348 4.87 45.76 3.16
N ARG A 349 4.81 47.09 2.98
CA ARG A 349 5.45 47.74 1.85
C ARG A 349 6.96 47.61 1.96
N GLN A 350 7.63 47.39 0.84
CA GLN A 350 9.09 47.35 0.78
C GLN A 350 9.67 48.71 1.19
N VAL A 351 10.67 48.69 2.07
CA VAL A 351 11.48 49.88 2.44
C VAL A 351 12.91 49.63 1.98
N VAL A 352 13.43 50.57 1.20
CA VAL A 352 14.83 50.56 0.75
C VAL A 352 15.63 51.54 1.59
N LYS A 353 16.75 51.10 2.14
CA LYS A 353 17.73 51.93 2.83
C LYS A 353 18.99 51.97 1.98
N PRO A 354 19.21 53.02 1.19
CA PRO A 354 20.38 53.15 0.32
C PRO A 354 21.68 53.07 1.13
N GLU A 355 22.69 52.47 0.53
CA GLU A 355 24.09 52.36 1.05
C GLU A 355 24.23 51.62 2.40
N TRP A 356 23.13 51.03 2.95
CA TRP A 356 23.16 50.37 4.25
C TRP A 356 24.18 49.22 4.30
N ALA A 357 24.29 48.43 3.27
CA ALA A 357 25.24 47.34 3.17
C ALA A 357 26.69 47.83 2.93
N GLY A 358 26.86 48.87 2.08
CA GLY A 358 28.16 49.46 1.77
C GLY A 358 28.91 49.97 2.99
N ASN A 359 28.20 50.58 3.90
CA ASN A 359 28.80 51.10 5.12
C ASN A 359 29.14 50.07 6.20
N LYS A 360 28.46 48.92 6.19
CA LYS A 360 28.63 47.90 7.25
C LYS A 360 29.30 46.60 6.81
N TYR A 361 29.11 46.17 5.59
CA TYR A 361 29.55 44.86 5.13
C TYR A 361 30.62 44.88 4.02
N ILE A 362 30.53 45.80 3.06
CA ILE A 362 31.46 45.82 1.95
C ILE A 362 32.86 46.24 2.40
N LYS A 363 32.99 47.18 3.37
CA LYS A 363 34.28 47.50 3.97
C LYS A 363 35.00 46.34 4.64
N LYS A 364 34.25 45.39 5.19
CA LYS A 364 34.80 44.20 5.85
C LYS A 364 35.41 43.19 4.85
N PHE A 365 34.93 43.19 3.62
CA PHE A 365 35.41 42.28 2.56
C PHE A 365 36.43 42.95 1.60
N SER A 366 36.64 44.25 1.71
CA SER A 366 37.60 45.00 0.89
C SER A 366 38.94 45.27 1.59
N ASP A 367 39.11 44.87 2.84
CA ASP A 367 40.38 44.99 3.58
C ASP A 367 41.20 43.70 3.40
N PRO A 368 42.33 43.73 2.67
CA PRO A 368 43.16 42.54 2.40
C PRO A 368 43.81 41.93 3.66
N ASP A 369 43.82 42.64 4.80
CA ASP A 369 44.48 42.21 6.03
C ASP A 369 43.55 41.48 7.05
N ASP A 370 42.24 41.40 6.82
CA ASP A 370 41.32 40.72 7.74
C ASP A 370 41.30 39.19 7.59
N ASN A 371 42.09 38.63 6.66
CA ASN A 371 42.27 37.16 6.50
C ASN A 371 43.38 36.57 7.42
N LYS A 372 43.88 37.33 8.41
CA LYS A 372 44.91 36.90 9.36
C LYS A 372 44.47 36.87 10.83
N ARG A 373 43.18 36.62 11.08
CA ARG A 373 42.77 36.33 12.46
C ARG A 373 41.94 35.05 12.55
#